data_e6392fb5f4e0e7a8d7816136a5a00828
#
_entry.id   e6392fb5f4e0e7a8d7816136a5a00828
#
_cell.length_a   1.000
_cell.length_b   1.000
_cell.length_c   1.000
_cell.angle_alpha   90.00
_cell.angle_beta   90.00
_cell.angle_gamma   90.00
#
_symmetry.space_group_name_H-M   'P 1'
#
loop_
_entity.id
_entity.type
_entity.pdbx_description
1 polymer ?
#
loop_
_entity_poly.entity_id
_entity_poly.type
_entity_poly.pdbx_seq_one_letter_code
_entity_poly.pdbx_strand_id
1 'polypeptide(L)' 'MSEVVDERLMTIADLATMLGVPVDTLYGWRHRGEGPRGYRVGRHVRFRRSSVEAWLEDQADLHRSTRE' A
#
# COMPACT_ATOMS: atom_id res chain seq x y z
N MET A 1 18.10 -2.21 19.61
CA MET A 1 17.81 -2.01 19.18
C MET A 1 17.35 -1.69 18.44
N SER A 2 17.50 -1.58 18.25
CA SER A 2 17.09 -1.13 17.60
C SER A 2 16.81 -1.27 16.74
N GLU A 3 16.87 -1.78 16.45
CA GLU A 3 16.46 -1.81 15.52
C GLU A 3 15.56 -1.33 15.23
N VAL A 4 15.98 -0.84 14.97
CA VAL A 4 14.93 -0.19 14.76
C VAL A 4 14.28 -0.39 13.53
N VAL A 5 13.25 -0.82 13.52
CA VAL A 5 12.47 -0.94 12.41
C VAL A 5 11.79 0.32 12.18
N ASP A 6 11.76 0.80 10.98
CA ASP A 6 11.04 2.01 10.68
C ASP A 6 9.58 1.68 10.53
N GLU A 7 8.87 1.85 11.62
CA GLU A 7 7.44 1.55 11.63
C GLU A 7 6.60 2.78 11.39
N ARG A 8 7.20 3.83 10.83
CA ARG A 8 6.44 5.03 10.56
C ARG A 8 5.32 4.73 9.60
N LEU A 9 4.15 5.26 9.90
CA LEU A 9 3.00 5.05 9.04
C LEU A 9 3.15 5.89 7.78
N MET A 10 2.60 5.40 6.70
CA MET A 10 2.71 6.05 5.41
C MET A 10 1.42 6.78 5.09
N THR A 11 1.56 7.93 4.46
CA THR A 11 0.39 8.66 3.94
C THR A 11 0.01 8.03 2.60
N ILE A 12 -1.13 8.45 2.07
CA ILE A 12 -1.52 7.95 0.76
C ILE A 12 -0.57 8.45 -0.31
N ALA A 13 0.01 9.63 -0.12
CA ALA A 13 1.01 10.13 -1.06
C ALA A 13 2.28 9.27 -1.01
N ASP A 14 2.69 8.87 0.20
CA ASP A 14 3.83 7.97 0.34
C ASP A 14 3.55 6.64 -0.36
N LEU A 15 2.34 6.13 -0.19
CA LEU A 15 1.97 4.88 -0.80
C LEU A 15 1.98 4.99 -2.32
N ALA A 16 1.46 6.09 -2.84
CA ALA A 16 1.46 6.32 -4.28
C ALA A 16 2.88 6.29 -4.83
N THR A 17 3.80 6.94 -4.13
CA THR A 17 5.20 6.95 -4.53
C THR A 17 5.79 5.55 -4.49
N MET A 18 5.52 4.83 -3.41
CA MET A 18 6.05 3.48 -3.25
C MET A 18 5.56 2.55 -4.34
N LEU A 19 4.28 2.63 -4.66
CA LEU A 19 3.69 1.74 -5.65
C LEU A 19 3.85 2.24 -7.08
N GLY A 20 4.19 3.50 -7.25
CA GLY A 20 4.34 4.06 -8.57
C GLY A 20 3.02 4.26 -9.29
N VAL A 21 1.96 4.55 -8.55
CA VAL A 21 0.64 4.79 -9.13
C VAL A 21 0.12 6.15 -8.68
N PRO A 22 -0.78 6.75 -9.45
CA PRO A 22 -1.33 8.04 -9.06
C PRO A 22 -2.16 7.96 -7.79
N VAL A 23 -2.19 9.04 -7.04
CA VAL A 23 -2.98 9.12 -5.82
C VAL A 23 -4.45 8.86 -6.12
N ASP A 24 -4.94 9.38 -7.24
CA ASP A 24 -6.34 9.16 -7.60
C ASP A 24 -6.68 7.69 -7.74
N THR A 25 -5.74 6.91 -8.24
CA THR A 25 -5.93 5.47 -8.37
C THR A 25 -6.12 4.85 -6.99
N LEU A 26 -5.33 5.30 -6.01
CA LEU A 26 -5.43 4.76 -4.66
C LEU A 26 -6.76 5.14 -4.02
N TYR A 27 -7.23 6.35 -4.24
CA TYR A 27 -8.53 6.74 -3.71
C TYR A 27 -9.63 5.90 -4.33
N GLY A 28 -9.51 5.61 -5.62
CA GLY A 28 -10.48 4.75 -6.28
C GLY A 28 -10.50 3.35 -5.66
N TRP A 29 -9.31 2.80 -5.39
CA TRP A 29 -9.24 1.49 -4.75
C TRP A 29 -9.91 1.52 -3.39
N ARG A 30 -9.62 2.53 -2.59
CA ARG A 30 -10.21 2.62 -1.26
C ARG A 30 -11.73 2.70 -1.34
N HIS A 31 -12.22 3.43 -2.32
CA HIS A 31 -13.66 3.57 -2.49
C HIS A 31 -14.31 2.22 -2.79
N ARG A 32 -13.60 1.35 -3.46
CA ARG A 32 -14.12 0.03 -3.82
C ARG A 32 -13.71 -1.06 -2.84
N GLY A 33 -13.01 -0.69 -1.78
CA GLY A 33 -12.55 -1.69 -0.81
C GLY A 33 -11.39 -2.51 -1.31
N GLU A 34 -10.59 -1.96 -2.23
CA GLU A 34 -9.45 -2.64 -2.80
C GLU A 34 -8.15 -2.03 -2.30
N GLY A 35 -7.04 -2.63 -2.65
CA GLY A 35 -5.74 -2.12 -2.28
C GLY A 35 -5.29 -2.59 -0.92
N PRO A 36 -4.15 -2.09 -0.46
CA PRO A 36 -3.65 -2.52 0.83
C PRO A 36 -4.49 -1.97 1.97
N ARG A 37 -4.40 -2.63 3.10
CA ARG A 37 -5.17 -2.25 4.26
C ARG A 37 -4.76 -0.87 4.75
N GLY A 38 -5.74 0.00 4.93
CA GLY A 38 -5.51 1.32 5.50
C GLY A 38 -6.03 1.37 6.91
N TYR A 39 -5.49 2.31 7.68
CA TYR A 39 -5.88 2.51 9.07
C TYR A 39 -6.36 3.93 9.24
N ARG A 40 -7.44 4.09 9.98
CA ARG A 40 -7.98 5.40 10.27
C ARG A 40 -7.32 5.91 11.54
N VAL A 41 -6.58 6.99 11.43
CA VAL A 41 -5.94 7.60 12.59
C VAL A 41 -6.55 8.99 12.73
N GLY A 42 -7.54 9.09 13.61
CA GLY A 42 -8.34 10.29 13.67
C GLY A 42 -9.09 10.44 12.38
N ARG A 43 -8.89 11.54 11.69
CA ARG A 43 -9.54 11.76 10.40
C ARG A 43 -8.58 11.48 9.24
N HIS A 44 -7.38 10.95 9.55
CA HIS A 44 -6.38 10.70 8.54
C HIS A 44 -6.34 9.22 8.21
N VAL A 45 -5.95 8.91 6.99
CA VAL A 45 -5.75 7.53 6.59
C VAL A 45 -4.26 7.29 6.49
N ARG A 46 -3.82 6.20 7.09
CA ARG A 46 -2.40 5.84 7.08
C ARG A 46 -2.25 4.38 6.74
N PHE A 47 -1.06 4.01 6.32
CA PHE A 47 -0.78 2.63 5.92
C PHE A 47 0.46 2.14 6.63
N ARG A 48 0.47 0.89 7.03
CA ARG A 48 1.66 0.27 7.60
C ARG A 48 2.44 -0.37 6.46
N ARG A 49 3.75 -0.16 6.49
CA ARG A 49 4.58 -0.75 5.45
C ARG A 49 4.40 -2.26 5.40
N SER A 50 4.34 -2.92 6.55
CA SER A 50 4.17 -4.37 6.57
C SER A 50 2.87 -4.80 5.92
N SER A 51 1.80 -4.03 6.12
CA SER A 51 0.52 -4.34 5.49
C SER A 51 0.61 -4.18 3.98
N VAL A 52 1.31 -3.14 3.54
CA VAL A 52 1.47 -2.90 2.11
C VAL A 52 2.29 -4.01 1.47
N GLU A 53 3.35 -4.44 2.16
CA GLU A 53 4.20 -5.49 1.61
C GLU A 53 3.45 -6.82 1.52
N ALA A 54 2.64 -7.12 2.54
CA ALA A 54 1.84 -8.33 2.49
C ALA A 54 0.85 -8.29 1.34
N TRP A 55 0.21 -7.13 1.15
CA TRP A 55 -0.73 -6.97 0.05
C TRP A 55 -0.02 -7.13 -1.29
N LEU A 56 1.19 -6.60 -1.41
CA LEU A 56 1.96 -6.72 -2.64
C LEU A 56 2.24 -8.18 -2.97
N GLU A 57 2.53 -8.99 -1.97
CA GLU A 57 2.77 -10.40 -2.21
C GLU A 57 1.54 -11.06 -2.80
N ASP A 58 0.36 -10.64 -2.35
CA ASP A 58 -0.88 -11.16 -2.90
C ASP A 58 -1.09 -10.74 -4.34
N GLN A 59 -0.44 -9.65 -4.76
CA GLN A 59 -0.58 -9.16 -6.11
C GLN A 59 0.45 -9.76 -7.05
N ALA A 60 1.34 -10.59 -6.55
CA ALA A 60 2.39 -11.14 -7.39
C ALA A 60 1.80 -11.86 -8.58
N ASP A 61 2.32 -11.54 -9.76
CA ASP A 61 1.86 -12.17 -10.99
C ASP A 61 2.77 -13.36 -11.27
N LEU A 62 2.30 -14.52 -10.93
CA LEU A 62 3.10 -15.73 -11.07
C LEU A 62 2.90 -16.43 -12.40
N HIS A 63 2.08 -15.90 -13.23
CA HIS A 63 1.91 -16.48 -14.52
C HIS A 63 3.00 -16.10 -15.41
N ARG A 64 3.16 -16.27 -15.88
CA ARG A 64 3.88 -15.75 -16.56
C ARG A 64 3.66 -15.17 -17.61
N SER A 65 3.51 -15.13 -17.83
CA SER A 65 3.23 -14.70 -18.65
C SER A 65 3.17 -14.09 -19.30
N THR A 66 3.22 -14.11 -19.76
CA THR A 66 3.16 -13.63 -20.47
C THR A 66 2.80 -12.65 -20.94
N ARG A 67 2.72 -12.11 -21.05
CA ARG A 67 2.30 -11.20 -21.50
C ARG A 67 2.97 -10.33 -21.72
N GLU A 68 3.50 -10.29 -21.81
CA GLU A 68 4.03 -9.50 -21.93
C GLU A 68 4.39 -9.40 -22.17
#